data_e281ba23490423f97da4db23ebb2c43b
#
_entry.id   e281ba23490423f97da4db23ebb2c43b
#
_cell.length_a   1.000
_cell.length_b   1.000
_cell.length_c   1.000
_cell.angle_alpha   90.00
_cell.angle_beta   90.00
_cell.angle_gamma   90.00
#
_symmetry.space_group_name_H-M   'P 1'
#
loop_
_entity.id
_entity.type
_entity.pdbx_description
1 polymer ?
#
loop_
_entity_poly.entity_id
_entity_poly.type
_entity_poly.pdbx_seq_one_letter_code
_entity_poly.pdbx_strand_id
1 'polypeptide(L)' 'MKIVINIKTDSSAFKESVYELQDILVDVAEHIAQSNEKERVLYDSNGNEVGKFKVTGK' A
#
# COMPACT_ATOMS: atom_id res chain seq x y z
N MET A 1 -16.06 -8.77 4.85
CA MET A 1 -15.04 -8.09 4.05
C MET A 1 -13.65 -8.59 4.44
N LYS A 2 -12.82 -8.81 3.44
CA LYS A 2 -11.44 -9.24 3.67
C LYS A 2 -10.51 -8.33 2.89
N ILE A 3 -9.45 -7.87 3.53
CA ILE A 3 -8.47 -7.01 2.90
C ILE A 3 -7.14 -7.75 2.87
N VAL A 4 -6.55 -7.85 1.69
CA VAL A 4 -5.25 -8.48 1.51
C VAL A 4 -4.29 -7.41 0.99
N ILE A 5 -3.18 -7.25 1.68
CA ILE A 5 -2.16 -6.27 1.31
C ILE A 5 -0.84 -7.01 1.15
N ASN A 6 -0.23 -6.88 -0.03
CA ASN A 6 1.10 -7.45 -0.29
C ASN A 6 2.06 -6.32 -0.59
N ILE A 7 3.14 -6.24 0.17
CA ILE A 7 4.16 -5.21 -0.02
C ILE A 7 5.53 -5.84 0.05
N LYS A 8 6.36 -5.56 -0.96
CA LYS A 8 7.77 -5.96 -0.95
C LYS A 8 8.56 -4.79 -0.36
N THR A 9 9.35 -5.07 0.65
CA THR A 9 10.07 -4.02 1.38
C THR A 9 11.56 -4.02 1.10
N ASP A 10 11.96 -4.51 -0.07
CA ASP A 10 13.37 -4.62 -0.43
C ASP A 10 13.87 -3.49 -1.32
N SER A 11 13.03 -2.51 -1.64
CA SER A 11 13.47 -1.36 -2.42
C SER A 11 14.28 -0.39 -1.56
N SER A 12 15.04 0.48 -2.21
CA SER A 12 15.89 1.43 -1.51
C SER A 12 15.10 2.40 -0.62
N ALA A 13 13.87 2.72 -1.00
CA ALA A 13 13.04 3.62 -0.18
C ALA A 13 12.81 3.06 1.22
N PHE A 14 12.61 1.76 1.33
CA PHE A 14 12.41 1.12 2.64
C PHE A 14 13.71 1.06 3.44
N LYS A 15 14.85 1.01 2.76
CA LYS A 15 16.14 1.01 3.44
C LYS A 15 16.53 2.39 3.95
N GLU A 16 16.07 3.42 3.26
CA GLU A 16 16.42 4.79 3.60
C GLU A 16 15.52 5.39 4.68
N SER A 17 14.30 4.91 4.82
CA SER A 17 13.36 5.47 5.79
C SER A 17 12.54 4.38 6.44
N VAL A 18 12.49 4.41 7.78
CA VAL A 18 11.66 3.49 8.55
C VAL A 18 10.18 3.85 8.42
N TYR A 19 9.88 5.04 7.92
CA TYR A 19 8.49 5.50 7.81
C TYR A 19 7.86 5.17 6.46
N GLU A 20 8.63 4.61 5.54
CA GLU A 20 8.12 4.32 4.19
C GLU A 20 6.90 3.39 4.25
N LEU A 21 6.99 2.31 5.01
CA LEU A 21 5.89 1.37 5.15
C LEU A 21 4.68 2.02 5.82
N GLN A 22 4.92 2.82 6.85
CA GLN A 22 3.84 3.52 7.52
C GLN A 22 3.09 4.43 6.55
N ASP A 23 3.81 5.18 5.72
CA ASP A 23 3.19 6.10 4.77
C ASP A 23 2.34 5.35 3.75
N ILE A 24 2.82 4.21 3.28
CA ILE A 24 2.08 3.40 2.32
C ILE A 24 0.81 2.85 2.97
N LEU A 25 0.90 2.34 4.19
CA LEU A 25 -0.26 1.77 4.87
C LEU A 25 -1.30 2.83 5.23
N VAL A 26 -0.87 4.02 5.61
CA VAL A 26 -1.80 5.13 5.86
C VAL A 26 -2.53 5.49 4.57
N ASP A 27 -1.80 5.55 3.45
CA ASP A 27 -2.39 5.86 2.16
C ASP A 27 -3.41 4.80 1.75
N VAL A 28 -3.10 3.53 1.97
CA VAL A 28 -4.04 2.43 1.70
C VAL A 28 -5.31 2.59 2.52
N ALA A 29 -5.15 2.87 3.81
CA ALA A 29 -6.30 3.01 4.70
C ALA A 29 -7.20 4.16 4.25
N GLU A 30 -6.60 5.27 3.84
CA GLU A 30 -7.37 6.42 3.37
C GLU A 30 -8.10 6.12 2.07
N HIS A 31 -7.45 5.43 1.15
CA HIS A 31 -8.09 5.07 -0.12
C HIS A 31 -9.29 4.15 0.09
N ILE A 32 -9.15 3.16 0.96
CA ILE A 32 -10.24 2.25 1.24
C ILE A 32 -11.42 2.99 1.89
N ALA A 33 -11.11 3.88 2.83
CA ALA A 33 -12.16 4.58 3.57
C ALA A 33 -12.86 5.65 2.74
N GLN A 34 -12.13 6.36 1.88
CA GLN A 34 -12.66 7.54 1.22
C GLN A 34 -13.09 7.32 -0.22
N SER A 35 -12.39 6.47 -0.96
CA SER A 35 -12.70 6.28 -2.38
C SER A 35 -13.40 4.97 -2.68
N ASN A 36 -13.53 4.10 -1.69
CA ASN A 36 -14.23 2.83 -1.85
C ASN A 36 -13.57 1.95 -2.93
N GLU A 37 -12.28 2.10 -3.12
CA GLU A 37 -11.55 1.28 -4.09
C GLU A 37 -11.45 -0.16 -3.61
N LYS A 38 -11.52 -1.09 -4.56
CA LYS A 38 -11.44 -2.53 -4.26
C LYS A 38 -10.07 -3.10 -4.53
N GLU A 39 -9.26 -2.42 -5.32
CA GLU A 39 -7.95 -2.91 -5.70
C GLU A 39 -7.10 -1.75 -6.16
N ARG A 40 -5.83 -1.75 -5.77
CA ARG A 40 -4.92 -0.68 -6.19
C ARG A 40 -3.48 -1.15 -6.09
N VAL A 41 -2.67 -0.75 -7.07
CA VAL A 41 -1.22 -0.97 -7.06
C VAL A 41 -0.58 0.08 -6.15
N LEU A 42 0.43 -0.35 -5.39
CA LEU A 42 1.10 0.52 -4.42
C LEU A 42 2.52 0.85 -4.90
N TYR A 43 2.93 2.09 -4.65
CA TYR A 43 4.24 2.59 -5.06
C TYR A 43 4.99 3.14 -3.86
N ASP A 44 6.32 3.03 -3.91
CA ASP A 44 7.15 3.66 -2.89
C ASP A 44 7.35 5.15 -3.24
N SER A 45 8.10 5.87 -2.41
CA SER A 45 8.33 7.29 -2.61
C SER A 45 9.17 7.59 -3.86
N ASN A 46 9.84 6.60 -4.40
CA ASN A 46 10.62 6.73 -5.63
C ASN A 46 9.82 6.37 -6.87
N GLY A 47 8.54 6.00 -6.71
CA GLY A 47 7.69 5.66 -7.84
C GLY A 47 7.82 4.21 -8.31
N ASN A 48 8.47 3.35 -7.55
CA ASN A 48 8.58 1.93 -7.89
C ASN A 48 7.39 1.16 -7.36
N GLU A 49 6.86 0.26 -8.18
CA GLU A 49 5.77 -0.60 -7.74
C GLU A 49 6.28 -1.57 -6.66
N VAL A 50 5.66 -1.57 -5.51
CA VAL A 50 6.10 -2.40 -4.38
C VAL A 50 5.03 -3.40 -3.94
N GLY A 51 3.81 -3.30 -4.44
CA GLY A 51 2.77 -4.24 -4.06
C GLY A 51 1.41 -3.78 -4.49
N LYS A 52 0.40 -4.36 -3.85
CA LYS A 52 -0.99 -3.95 -4.09
C LYS A 52 -1.87 -4.39 -2.94
N PHE A 53 -3.05 -3.77 -2.84
CA PHE A 53 -4.07 -4.24 -1.93
C PHE A 53 -5.30 -4.68 -2.72
N LYS A 54 -6.09 -5.54 -2.10
CA LYS A 54 -7.34 -6.02 -2.68
C LYS A 54 -8.37 -6.20 -1.58
N VAL A 55 -9.57 -5.70 -1.82
CA VAL A 55 -10.70 -5.85 -0.90
C VAL A 55 -11.67 -6.84 -1.53
N THR A 56 -12.01 -7.90 -0.80
CA THR A 56 -12.93 -8.93 -1.28
C THR A 56 -14.08 -9.08 -0.30
N GLY A 57 -15.23 -9.56 -0.82
CA GLY A 57 -16.43 -9.72 -0.03
C GLY A 57 -17.09 -8.38 0.26
N LYS A 58 -17.92 -8.40 1.27
CA LYS A 58 -18.67 -7.20 1.61
C LYS A 58 -18.52 -6.80 3.04
#